data_ed12e823e7188b904980daa2d7b65fe6
#
_entry.id   ed12e823e7188b904980daa2d7b65fe6
#
_cell.length_a   1.000
_cell.length_b   1.000
_cell.length_c   1.000
_cell.angle_alpha   90.00
_cell.angle_beta   90.00
_cell.angle_gamma   90.00
#
_symmetry.space_group_name_H-M   'P 1'
#
loop_
_entity.id
_entity.type
_entity.pdbx_description
1 polymer ?
#
loop_
_entity_poly.entity_id
_entity_poly.type
_entity_poly.pdbx_seq_one_letter_code
_entity_poly.pdbx_strand_id
1 'polypeptide(L)'
;MLGAADSPRGRELAAAFKKRQAAPESPADTVRRTWAIVSGDLPSMGADFYQELFSLAPDLPKTLFKHVDVKAQGLRTMQTVDTAVRLLDKPSELVPALVALGERHAGYGTEAAHYPVVGQALLTVLKRRVGAGFDAPAEKAWKSPYE
;
A
#
# COMPACT_ATOMS: atom_id res chain seq x y z
N MET A 1 -14.03 -39.18 -5.03
CA MET A 1 -13.93 -37.96 -4.28
C MET A 1 -12.77 -37.93 -3.33
N LEU A 2 -12.58 -38.94 -2.50
CA LEU A 2 -11.44 -38.97 -1.59
C LEU A 2 -10.15 -39.40 -2.27
N GLY A 3 -10.24 -40.07 -3.42
CA GLY A 3 -9.08 -40.64 -4.10
C GLY A 3 -8.01 -39.63 -4.54
N ALA A 4 -8.40 -38.44 -5.00
CA ALA A 4 -7.46 -37.43 -5.45
C ALA A 4 -6.64 -36.85 -4.29
N ALA A 5 -7.25 -36.69 -3.10
CA ALA A 5 -6.55 -36.17 -1.93
C ALA A 5 -5.60 -37.23 -1.32
N ASP A 6 -5.88 -38.52 -1.55
CA ASP A 6 -5.07 -39.59 -1.00
C ASP A 6 -3.97 -40.07 -1.94
N SER A 7 -3.89 -39.51 -3.17
CA SER A 7 -2.79 -39.83 -4.10
C SER A 7 -1.46 -39.24 -3.58
N PRO A 8 -0.31 -39.85 -3.91
CA PRO A 8 0.98 -39.28 -3.52
C PRO A 8 1.14 -37.83 -3.96
N ARG A 9 0.71 -37.52 -5.20
CA ARG A 9 0.78 -36.16 -5.73
C ARG A 9 -0.14 -35.21 -4.97
N GLY A 10 -1.34 -35.64 -4.62
CA GLY A 10 -2.29 -34.85 -3.83
C GLY A 10 -1.73 -34.53 -2.45
N ARG A 11 -1.07 -35.50 -1.82
CA ARG A 11 -0.42 -35.31 -0.52
C ARG A 11 0.76 -34.35 -0.62
N GLU A 12 1.55 -34.44 -1.68
CA GLU A 12 2.66 -33.52 -1.93
C GLU A 12 2.18 -32.08 -2.11
N LEU A 13 1.12 -31.88 -2.89
CA LEU A 13 0.54 -30.56 -3.11
C LEU A 13 -0.03 -29.98 -1.82
N ALA A 14 -0.73 -30.80 -1.03
CA ALA A 14 -1.27 -30.39 0.26
C ALA A 14 -0.16 -30.02 1.24
N ALA A 15 0.92 -30.81 1.29
CA ALA A 15 2.07 -30.51 2.14
C ALA A 15 2.79 -29.25 1.70
N ALA A 16 2.95 -29.04 0.40
CA ALA A 16 3.57 -27.83 -0.15
C ALA A 16 2.73 -26.58 0.16
N PHE A 17 1.40 -26.70 0.02
CA PHE A 17 0.47 -25.62 0.35
C PHE A 17 0.53 -25.27 1.84
N LYS A 18 0.50 -26.30 2.71
CA LYS A 18 0.57 -26.13 4.16
C LYS A 18 1.90 -25.51 4.59
N LYS A 19 3.00 -25.94 3.98
CA LYS A 19 4.33 -25.38 4.23
C LYS A 19 4.40 -23.91 3.83
N ARG A 20 3.81 -23.57 2.69
CA ARG A 20 3.74 -22.19 2.20
C ARG A 20 2.94 -21.30 3.13
N GLN A 21 1.81 -21.79 3.65
CA GLN A 21 1.00 -21.04 4.61
C GLN A 21 1.69 -20.88 5.97
N ALA A 22 2.47 -21.87 6.39
CA ALA A 22 3.19 -21.82 7.64
C ALA A 22 4.41 -20.91 7.57
N ALA A 23 4.96 -20.68 6.36
CA ALA A 23 6.08 -19.78 6.17
C ALA A 23 5.63 -18.33 6.34
N PRO A 24 6.43 -17.48 7.03
CA PRO A 24 6.10 -16.06 7.12
C PRO A 24 6.04 -15.44 5.73
N GLU A 25 5.02 -14.62 5.49
CA GLU A 25 4.95 -13.82 4.26
C GLU A 25 6.16 -12.86 4.21
N SER A 26 6.71 -12.62 3.04
CA SER A 26 7.64 -11.51 2.87
C SER A 26 6.89 -10.19 3.07
N PRO A 27 7.59 -9.10 3.47
CA PRO A 27 6.94 -7.79 3.56
C PRO A 27 6.25 -7.38 2.26
N ALA A 28 6.87 -7.64 1.11
CA ALA A 28 6.28 -7.32 -0.19
C ALA A 28 4.98 -8.11 -0.43
N ASP A 29 4.93 -9.39 -0.07
CA ASP A 29 3.71 -10.19 -0.22
C ASP A 29 2.60 -9.71 0.70
N THR A 30 2.93 -9.30 1.91
CA THR A 30 1.98 -8.72 2.86
C THR A 30 1.40 -7.41 2.32
N VAL A 31 2.23 -6.55 1.76
CA VAL A 31 1.78 -5.30 1.15
C VAL A 31 0.83 -5.59 -0.02
N ARG A 32 1.20 -6.51 -0.91
CA ARG A 32 0.34 -6.87 -2.05
C ARG A 32 -1.00 -7.44 -1.61
N ARG A 33 -0.99 -8.32 -0.61
CA ARG A 33 -2.21 -8.96 -0.10
C ARG A 33 -3.16 -7.95 0.51
N THR A 34 -2.65 -7.08 1.37
CA THR A 34 -3.47 -6.05 2.02
C THR A 34 -3.94 -4.99 1.04
N TRP A 35 -3.10 -4.59 0.10
CA TRP A 35 -3.48 -3.65 -0.96
C TRP A 35 -4.59 -4.22 -1.85
N ALA A 36 -4.54 -5.51 -2.18
CA ALA A 36 -5.57 -6.16 -2.99
C ALA A 36 -6.95 -6.07 -2.34
N ILE A 37 -7.02 -6.06 -1.01
CA ILE A 37 -8.30 -5.95 -0.29
C ILE A 37 -8.95 -4.59 -0.53
N VAL A 38 -8.17 -3.52 -0.66
CA VAL A 38 -8.68 -2.14 -0.69
C VAL A 38 -8.61 -1.48 -2.06
N SER A 39 -7.89 -2.05 -3.01
CA SER A 39 -7.62 -1.41 -4.31
C SER A 39 -8.77 -1.49 -5.31
N GLY A 40 -9.90 -2.10 -4.94
CA GLY A 40 -11.07 -2.18 -5.79
C GLY A 40 -11.79 -0.86 -6.00
N ASP A 41 -11.53 0.14 -5.15
CA ASP A 41 -12.18 1.46 -5.25
C ASP A 41 -11.16 2.56 -4.93
N LEU A 42 -10.28 2.84 -5.88
CA LEU A 42 -9.24 3.84 -5.72
C LEU A 42 -9.78 5.26 -5.51
N PRO A 43 -10.86 5.70 -6.18
CA PRO A 43 -11.39 7.03 -5.90
C PRO A 43 -11.84 7.23 -4.45
N SER A 44 -12.54 6.25 -3.89
CA SER A 44 -12.97 6.30 -2.49
C SER A 44 -11.79 6.26 -1.53
N MET A 45 -10.81 5.42 -1.83
CA MET A 45 -9.57 5.31 -1.06
C MET A 45 -8.82 6.64 -1.04
N GLY A 46 -8.72 7.30 -2.19
CA GLY A 46 -8.07 8.61 -2.31
C GLY A 46 -8.78 9.70 -1.55
N ALA A 47 -10.12 9.71 -1.56
CA ALA A 47 -10.91 10.67 -0.79
C ALA A 47 -10.68 10.50 0.71
N ASP A 48 -10.69 9.26 1.20
CA ASP A 48 -10.43 8.96 2.62
C ASP A 48 -9.01 9.35 3.02
N PHE A 49 -8.04 9.10 2.13
CA PHE A 49 -6.64 9.46 2.38
C PHE A 49 -6.48 10.96 2.59
N TYR A 50 -7.02 11.77 1.69
CA TYR A 50 -6.89 13.23 1.82
C TYR A 50 -7.69 13.79 2.98
N GLN A 51 -8.83 13.22 3.30
CA GLN A 51 -9.59 13.59 4.49
C GLN A 51 -8.74 13.36 5.75
N GLU A 52 -8.10 12.21 5.85
CA GLU A 52 -7.23 11.90 6.99
C GLU A 52 -5.99 12.79 7.02
N LEU A 53 -5.36 13.01 5.87
CA LEU A 53 -4.19 13.87 5.74
C LEU A 53 -4.50 15.27 6.22
N PHE A 54 -5.63 15.86 5.80
CA PHE A 54 -6.03 17.21 6.18
C PHE A 54 -6.45 17.30 7.64
N SER A 55 -6.93 16.21 8.21
CA SER A 55 -7.20 16.14 9.66
C SER A 55 -5.90 16.19 10.46
N LEU A 56 -4.84 15.51 9.97
CA LEU A 56 -3.53 15.50 10.63
C LEU A 56 -2.74 16.78 10.37
N ALA A 57 -2.96 17.43 9.23
CA ALA A 57 -2.24 18.63 8.81
C ALA A 57 -3.23 19.68 8.25
N PRO A 58 -3.95 20.41 9.14
CA PRO A 58 -5.03 21.31 8.72
C PRO A 58 -4.59 22.47 7.84
N ASP A 59 -3.30 22.78 7.81
CA ASP A 59 -2.79 23.87 6.98
C ASP A 59 -2.63 23.50 5.51
N LEU A 60 -2.53 22.19 5.19
CA LEU A 60 -2.28 21.75 3.83
C LEU A 60 -3.36 22.17 2.82
N PRO A 61 -4.67 22.12 3.15
CA PRO A 61 -5.68 22.62 2.22
C PRO A 61 -5.52 24.09 1.87
N LYS A 62 -4.94 24.87 2.77
CA LYS A 62 -4.75 26.31 2.62
C LYS A 62 -3.42 26.67 1.95
N THR A 63 -2.47 25.72 1.86
CA THR A 63 -1.14 25.93 1.33
C THR A 63 -0.91 25.09 0.07
N LEU A 64 -0.35 23.88 0.21
CA LEU A 64 0.01 23.03 -0.93
C LEU A 64 -1.19 22.62 -1.81
N PHE A 65 -2.37 22.50 -1.22
CA PHE A 65 -3.57 22.04 -1.93
C PHE A 65 -4.60 23.12 -2.18
N LYS A 66 -4.21 24.40 -2.04
CA LYS A 66 -5.14 25.52 -2.16
C LYS A 66 -5.88 25.56 -3.51
N HIS A 67 -5.17 25.22 -4.60
CA HIS A 67 -5.72 25.25 -5.95
C HIS A 67 -5.80 23.87 -6.59
N VAL A 68 -5.77 22.81 -5.79
CA VAL A 68 -5.76 21.42 -6.27
C VAL A 68 -7.18 20.85 -6.19
N ASP A 69 -7.61 20.18 -7.26
CA ASP A 69 -8.80 19.34 -7.21
C ASP A 69 -8.45 18.09 -6.41
N VAL A 70 -8.85 18.08 -5.15
CA VAL A 70 -8.48 17.03 -4.19
C VAL A 70 -9.06 15.67 -4.60
N LYS A 71 -10.26 15.65 -5.21
CA LYS A 71 -10.87 14.41 -5.67
C LYS A 71 -10.05 13.76 -6.78
N ALA A 72 -9.66 14.55 -7.77
CA ALA A 72 -8.83 14.06 -8.87
C ALA A 72 -7.42 13.69 -8.38
N GLN A 73 -6.86 14.48 -7.47
CA GLN A 73 -5.54 14.21 -6.89
C GLN A 73 -5.56 12.94 -6.04
N GLY A 74 -6.65 12.68 -5.32
CA GLY A 74 -6.83 11.45 -4.55
C GLY A 74 -6.72 10.21 -5.41
N LEU A 75 -7.40 10.22 -6.56
CA LEU A 75 -7.30 9.11 -7.51
C LEU A 75 -5.87 8.95 -8.03
N ARG A 76 -5.22 10.05 -8.44
CA ARG A 76 -3.84 9.99 -8.94
C ARG A 76 -2.87 9.45 -7.88
N THR A 77 -3.04 9.88 -6.64
CA THR A 77 -2.20 9.42 -5.53
C THR A 77 -2.36 7.91 -5.31
N MET A 78 -3.59 7.42 -5.32
CA MET A 78 -3.84 5.98 -5.13
C MET A 78 -3.37 5.17 -6.34
N GLN A 79 -3.45 5.69 -7.54
CA GLN A 79 -2.87 5.06 -8.73
C GLN A 79 -1.34 4.97 -8.62
N THR A 80 -0.70 5.97 -8.04
CA THR A 80 0.74 5.95 -7.76
C THR A 80 1.10 4.86 -6.75
N VAL A 81 0.33 4.74 -5.67
CA VAL A 81 0.53 3.66 -4.69
C VAL A 81 0.35 2.30 -5.36
N ASP A 82 -0.69 2.14 -6.17
CA ASP A 82 -0.95 0.90 -6.90
C ASP A 82 0.23 0.52 -7.81
N THR A 83 0.78 1.47 -8.54
CA THR A 83 1.95 1.26 -9.37
C THR A 83 3.16 0.84 -8.54
N ALA A 84 3.41 1.51 -7.42
CA ALA A 84 4.51 1.17 -6.52
C ALA A 84 4.37 -0.26 -5.98
N VAL A 85 3.16 -0.65 -5.59
CA VAL A 85 2.90 -2.01 -5.10
C VAL A 85 3.18 -3.06 -6.18
N ARG A 86 2.78 -2.79 -7.42
CA ARG A 86 3.04 -3.69 -8.55
C ARG A 86 4.54 -3.85 -8.85
N LEU A 87 5.34 -2.85 -8.56
CA LEU A 87 6.77 -2.84 -8.87
C LEU A 87 7.64 -3.30 -7.70
N LEU A 88 7.05 -3.75 -6.58
CA LEU A 88 7.82 -4.18 -5.40
C LEU A 88 8.81 -5.30 -5.69
N ASP A 89 8.51 -6.19 -6.63
CA ASP A 89 9.40 -7.27 -7.04
C ASP A 89 10.29 -6.91 -8.22
N LYS A 90 10.27 -5.64 -8.66
CA LYS A 90 11.08 -5.13 -9.77
C LYS A 90 11.83 -3.87 -9.34
N PRO A 91 12.85 -4.01 -8.47
CA PRO A 91 13.56 -2.83 -7.94
C PRO A 91 14.19 -1.95 -9.02
N SER A 92 14.60 -2.54 -10.15
CA SER A 92 15.19 -1.79 -11.25
C SER A 92 14.20 -0.82 -11.91
N GLU A 93 12.91 -1.07 -11.79
CA GLU A 93 11.85 -0.17 -12.29
C GLU A 93 11.28 0.70 -11.18
N LEU A 94 11.17 0.15 -9.96
CA LEU A 94 10.59 0.86 -8.83
C LEU A 94 11.45 2.04 -8.38
N VAL A 95 12.77 1.84 -8.24
CA VAL A 95 13.66 2.88 -7.72
C VAL A 95 13.66 4.13 -8.61
N PRO A 96 13.79 4.02 -9.95
CA PRO A 96 13.68 5.20 -10.80
C PRO A 96 12.32 5.90 -10.71
N ALA A 97 11.22 5.14 -10.57
CA ALA A 97 9.89 5.70 -10.44
C ALA A 97 9.75 6.50 -9.13
N LEU A 98 10.29 5.99 -8.02
CA LEU A 98 10.28 6.68 -6.73
C LEU A 98 11.14 7.93 -6.74
N VAL A 99 12.29 7.89 -7.41
CA VAL A 99 13.17 9.06 -7.56
C VAL A 99 12.45 10.17 -8.33
N ALA A 100 11.83 9.84 -9.46
CA ALA A 100 11.07 10.79 -10.26
C ALA A 100 9.91 11.40 -9.46
N LEU A 101 9.22 10.58 -8.67
CA LEU A 101 8.13 11.04 -7.80
C LEU A 101 8.65 12.01 -6.74
N GLY A 102 9.79 11.72 -6.12
CA GLY A 102 10.43 12.59 -5.14
C GLY A 102 10.81 13.93 -5.73
N GLU A 103 11.37 13.94 -6.93
CA GLU A 103 11.72 15.18 -7.64
C GLU A 103 10.49 16.04 -7.93
N ARG A 104 9.38 15.43 -8.37
CA ARG A 104 8.14 16.16 -8.60
C ARG A 104 7.58 16.75 -7.30
N HIS A 105 7.61 16.01 -6.20
CA HIS A 105 7.13 16.50 -4.90
C HIS A 105 7.95 17.69 -4.41
N ALA A 106 9.28 17.64 -4.57
CA ALA A 106 10.13 18.76 -4.22
C ALA A 106 9.77 20.01 -5.04
N GLY A 107 9.44 19.82 -6.33
CA GLY A 107 8.99 20.91 -7.21
C GLY A 107 7.67 21.54 -6.78
N TYR A 108 6.83 20.82 -6.02
CA TYR A 108 5.55 21.34 -5.51
C TYR A 108 5.68 22.02 -4.14
N GLY A 109 6.88 22.13 -3.59
CA GLY A 109 7.09 22.73 -2.29
C GLY A 109 6.88 21.77 -1.11
N THR A 110 6.88 20.47 -1.37
CA THR A 110 6.77 19.46 -0.32
C THR A 110 8.04 19.46 0.53
N GLU A 111 7.87 19.55 1.84
CA GLU A 111 8.97 19.56 2.80
C GLU A 111 9.13 18.17 3.45
N ALA A 112 10.32 17.94 4.03
CA ALA A 112 10.61 16.67 4.70
C ALA A 112 9.62 16.35 5.83
N ALA A 113 9.12 17.35 6.53
CA ALA A 113 8.14 17.18 7.60
C ALA A 113 6.79 16.65 7.11
N HIS A 114 6.48 16.78 5.81
CA HIS A 114 5.21 16.30 5.25
C HIS A 114 5.18 14.77 5.09
N TYR A 115 6.33 14.12 4.87
CA TYR A 115 6.37 12.68 4.57
C TYR A 115 5.88 11.80 5.73
N PRO A 116 6.26 12.04 7.00
CA PRO A 116 5.72 11.24 8.10
C PRO A 116 4.20 11.34 8.22
N VAL A 117 3.64 12.53 7.99
CA VAL A 117 2.20 12.77 8.07
C VAL A 117 1.48 12.02 6.96
N VAL A 118 2.01 12.06 5.74
CA VAL A 118 1.48 11.32 4.59
C VAL A 118 1.48 9.81 4.88
N GLY A 119 2.58 9.28 5.40
CA GLY A 119 2.69 7.88 5.77
C GLY A 119 1.69 7.48 6.83
N GLN A 120 1.50 8.32 7.85
CA GLN A 120 0.53 8.07 8.91
C GLN A 120 -0.90 8.09 8.38
N ALA A 121 -1.24 9.02 7.50
CA ALA A 121 -2.56 9.09 6.87
C ALA A 121 -2.85 7.82 6.07
N LEU A 122 -1.90 7.36 5.27
CA LEU A 122 -2.06 6.14 4.48
C LEU A 122 -2.26 4.91 5.38
N LEU A 123 -1.43 4.76 6.41
CA LEU A 123 -1.56 3.64 7.35
C LEU A 123 -2.91 3.64 8.07
N THR A 124 -3.38 4.81 8.48
CA THR A 124 -4.67 4.94 9.17
C THR A 124 -5.82 4.48 8.27
N VAL A 125 -5.83 4.91 7.01
CA VAL A 125 -6.85 4.52 6.05
C VAL A 125 -6.78 3.03 5.73
N LEU A 126 -5.57 2.49 5.57
CA LEU A 126 -5.38 1.06 5.35
C LEU A 126 -5.92 0.22 6.52
N LYS A 127 -5.59 0.59 7.76
CA LYS A 127 -6.09 -0.08 8.95
C LYS A 127 -7.62 -0.10 8.98
N ARG A 128 -8.21 1.04 8.67
CA ARG A 128 -9.67 1.20 8.70
C ARG A 128 -10.35 0.33 7.65
N ARG A 129 -9.79 0.26 6.45
CA ARG A 129 -10.40 -0.46 5.32
C ARG A 129 -10.08 -1.95 5.29
N VAL A 130 -8.87 -2.34 5.67
CA VAL A 130 -8.50 -3.77 5.76
C VAL A 130 -9.12 -4.41 6.99
N GLY A 131 -9.20 -3.67 8.09
CA GLY A 131 -9.77 -4.17 9.33
C GLY A 131 -8.82 -5.12 10.06
N ALA A 132 -9.37 -6.22 10.60
CA ALA A 132 -8.62 -7.15 11.44
C ALA A 132 -7.42 -7.79 10.75
N GLY A 133 -7.41 -7.86 9.42
CA GLY A 133 -6.27 -8.37 8.66
C GLY A 133 -5.05 -7.44 8.65
N PHE A 134 -5.21 -6.20 9.08
CA PHE A 134 -4.10 -5.24 9.17
C PHE A 134 -3.50 -5.30 10.57
N ASP A 135 -2.70 -6.31 10.79
CA ASP A 135 -2.04 -6.59 12.07
C ASP A 135 -0.67 -5.88 12.17
N ALA A 136 0.07 -6.15 13.26
CA ALA A 136 1.39 -5.56 13.46
C ALA A 136 2.40 -5.92 12.35
N PRO A 137 2.45 -7.17 11.85
CA PRO A 137 3.28 -7.49 10.70
C PRO A 137 2.90 -6.72 9.44
N ALA A 138 1.60 -6.49 9.19
CA ALA A 138 1.15 -5.69 8.05
C ALA A 138 1.60 -4.24 8.15
N GLU A 139 1.45 -3.63 9.32
CA GLU A 139 1.92 -2.27 9.55
C GLU A 139 3.42 -2.14 9.32
N LYS A 140 4.20 -3.10 9.84
CA LYS A 140 5.64 -3.14 9.64
C LYS A 140 6.00 -3.27 8.16
N ALA A 141 5.29 -4.14 7.44
CA ALA A 141 5.53 -4.36 6.01
C ALA A 141 5.30 -3.10 5.18
N TRP A 142 4.27 -2.33 5.49
CA TRP A 142 4.00 -1.07 4.78
C TRP A 142 5.04 0.02 5.07
N LYS A 143 5.67 -0.03 6.23
CA LYS A 143 6.76 0.91 6.57
C LYS A 143 8.07 0.56 5.89
N SER A 144 8.29 -0.72 5.60
CA SER A 144 9.57 -1.22 5.04
C SER A 144 9.31 -2.38 4.06
N PRO A 145 8.69 -2.15 2.91
CA PRO A 145 8.30 -3.24 2.01
C PRO A 145 9.48 -3.93 1.33
N TYR A 146 10.69 -3.39 1.45
CA TYR A 146 11.91 -3.96 0.83
C TYR A 146 12.62 -4.97 1.71
N GLU A 147 12.27 -5.08 2.99
CA GLU A 147 12.91 -5.99 3.93
C GLU A 147 12.42 -7.44 3.88
#